data_d916a74e47e72725e010d6af74cfc3a0
#
_entry.id   d916a74e47e72725e010d6af74cfc3a0
#
_cell.length_a   1.000
_cell.length_b   1.000
_cell.length_c   1.000
_cell.angle_alpha   90.00
_cell.angle_beta   90.00
_cell.angle_gamma   90.00
#
_symmetry.space_group_name_H-M   'P 1'
#
loop_
_entity.id
_entity.type
_entity.pdbx_description
1 polymer ?
#
loop_
_entity_poly.entity_id
_entity_poly.type
_entity_poly.pdbx_seq_one_letter_code
_entity_poly.pdbx_strand_id
1 'polypeptide(L)'
;MRETAQRIIRSRAILTSLLAVACLLGTFVTAAQRPPIMGRNGGVSAGHPLTTSAAFEVLLRGGNAFDAGVAALLVGGVVEQDLYGLGGEALVLVYPINERKVTSITGQGWAPKNATIDWYLQRDRDLMGQGLDPAVVPGALHAALTVLERWGTLSFEDVSARAIEYAEQGFPLRSRTITTIEREIEFIKEWPDNQRYWLRPDGTTYQAGDTIKFPSLANTLKLMVDAERANISKGRVAGITAARDRFYKGDIAQKMVEFLQHHGAPFDQSDFAEFYARVEDPVHTNYRGYTIYKQPFNSQGPALLQALNILENFDLQGMGHNSADYLHVIIESLKLAYADRDTYYADQDFVTVPAEGLLSKAYAKERAQKIDMAAASRTFTAGNPLPFDSQVTDWTYWTADIDEMADDQATHDREQDGFNNLGSLKDTTHIAIIDAEGNIFDSTPSGGWIGGAVILGDTGIGMSVRGEQFWLDKTRAAQLRPRSRPRYTLTPSIVLKDGEPFLAIGTPGGDNQEQTILQTFLNIVEFHADWYPNLHEAIEWPRVQTLHFYQSFWPHDTGFNQVNAESTLPSQVIRALERRGHEITTLQPFGISGCATVVMLASDTGNRLAGADPRRDCYAIAY
;
A
#
# COMPACT_ATOMS: atom_id res chain seq x y z
N MET A 1 69.27 -32.73 -17.99
CA MET A 1 68.66 -32.22 -16.78
C MET A 1 68.17 -30.74 -16.86
N ARG A 2 68.95 -29.84 -17.53
CA ARG A 2 68.49 -28.41 -17.64
C ARG A 2 67.27 -28.17 -18.55
N GLU A 3 67.17 -28.90 -19.66
CA GLU A 3 66.04 -28.78 -20.60
C GLU A 3 64.72 -29.32 -20.04
N THR A 4 64.78 -30.40 -19.27
CA THR A 4 63.58 -30.98 -18.63
C THR A 4 63.03 -30.07 -17.55
N ALA A 5 63.89 -29.38 -16.79
CA ALA A 5 63.49 -28.40 -15.79
C ALA A 5 62.81 -27.15 -16.41
N GLN A 6 63.31 -26.65 -17.55
CA GLN A 6 62.70 -25.51 -18.26
C GLN A 6 61.35 -25.86 -18.89
N ARG A 7 61.13 -27.09 -19.36
CA ARG A 7 59.83 -27.55 -19.87
C ARG A 7 58.79 -27.61 -18.74
N ILE A 8 59.16 -28.13 -17.56
CA ILE A 8 58.23 -28.21 -16.36
C ILE A 8 57.88 -26.81 -15.87
N ILE A 9 58.80 -25.85 -15.85
CA ILE A 9 58.54 -24.46 -15.44
C ILE A 9 57.60 -23.75 -16.43
N ARG A 10 57.81 -23.93 -17.76
CA ARG A 10 56.91 -23.38 -18.77
C ARG A 10 55.49 -23.99 -18.71
N SER A 11 55.38 -25.31 -18.52
CA SER A 11 54.07 -25.97 -18.38
C SER A 11 53.32 -25.51 -17.12
N ARG A 12 54.00 -25.28 -15.99
CA ARG A 12 53.37 -24.72 -14.77
C ARG A 12 52.93 -23.27 -14.94
N ALA A 13 53.74 -22.45 -15.62
CA ALA A 13 53.37 -21.05 -15.91
C ALA A 13 52.14 -20.95 -16.82
N ILE A 14 52.03 -21.82 -17.84
CA ILE A 14 50.86 -21.88 -18.74
C ILE A 14 49.63 -22.39 -17.98
N LEU A 15 49.79 -23.39 -17.10
CA LEU A 15 48.67 -23.90 -16.29
C LEU A 15 48.18 -22.86 -15.28
N THR A 16 49.07 -22.10 -14.64
CA THR A 16 48.73 -21.02 -13.73
C THR A 16 48.04 -19.84 -14.45
N SER A 17 48.50 -19.52 -15.67
CA SER A 17 47.86 -18.48 -16.49
C SER A 17 46.47 -18.92 -17.00
N LEU A 18 46.29 -20.20 -17.35
CA LEU A 18 44.97 -20.74 -17.73
C LEU A 18 44.00 -20.83 -16.53
N LEU A 19 44.49 -21.17 -15.33
CA LEU A 19 43.68 -21.11 -14.11
C LEU A 19 43.32 -19.67 -13.74
N ALA A 20 44.24 -18.70 -13.90
CA ALA A 20 43.96 -17.29 -13.65
C ALA A 20 42.93 -16.71 -14.64
N VAL A 21 43.00 -17.11 -15.93
CA VAL A 21 42.01 -16.74 -16.94
C VAL A 21 40.66 -17.46 -16.69
N ALA A 22 40.66 -18.70 -16.23
CA ALA A 22 39.41 -19.40 -15.83
C ALA A 22 38.79 -18.83 -14.55
N CYS A 23 39.59 -18.29 -13.61
CA CYS A 23 39.10 -17.58 -12.45
C CYS A 23 38.64 -16.14 -12.78
N LEU A 24 39.14 -15.52 -13.85
CA LEU A 24 38.66 -14.23 -14.38
C LEU A 24 37.42 -14.39 -15.27
N LEU A 25 37.20 -15.57 -15.84
CA LEU A 25 35.91 -16.00 -16.39
C LEU A 25 35.03 -16.57 -15.27
N GLY A 26 35.02 -15.87 -14.13
CA GLY A 26 33.99 -16.08 -13.09
C GLY A 26 32.66 -16.14 -13.82
N THR A 27 32.01 -17.28 -13.74
CA THR A 27 30.64 -17.47 -14.18
C THR A 27 29.84 -16.29 -13.65
N PHE A 28 29.62 -15.30 -14.50
CA PHE A 28 28.42 -14.50 -14.36
C PHE A 28 27.29 -15.51 -14.48
N VAL A 29 26.84 -16.06 -13.35
CA VAL A 29 25.49 -16.57 -13.24
C VAL A 29 24.67 -15.32 -13.42
N THR A 30 24.35 -14.99 -14.66
CA THR A 30 23.26 -14.08 -14.94
C THR A 30 22.06 -14.78 -14.30
N ALA A 31 21.64 -14.31 -13.13
CA ALA A 31 20.34 -14.66 -12.60
C ALA A 31 19.39 -14.45 -13.78
N ALA A 32 18.58 -15.46 -14.11
CA ALA A 32 17.69 -15.37 -15.26
C ALA A 32 16.78 -14.17 -15.01
N GLN A 33 17.02 -13.09 -15.76
CA GLN A 33 16.20 -11.89 -15.66
C GLN A 33 14.79 -12.24 -16.14
N ARG A 34 13.77 -11.78 -15.42
CA ARG A 34 12.40 -11.90 -15.90
C ARG A 34 12.28 -11.12 -17.23
N PRO A 35 11.62 -11.69 -18.25
CA PRO A 35 11.47 -10.98 -19.50
C PRO A 35 10.59 -9.73 -19.30
N PRO A 36 10.83 -8.65 -20.09
CA PRO A 36 9.97 -7.47 -20.04
C PRO A 36 8.54 -7.82 -20.46
N ILE A 37 7.57 -7.28 -19.72
CA ILE A 37 6.13 -7.40 -20.03
C ILE A 37 5.69 -6.12 -20.72
N MET A 38 5.33 -6.21 -22.00
CA MET A 38 4.97 -5.06 -22.84
C MET A 38 3.79 -5.40 -23.73
N GLY A 39 2.89 -4.42 -23.93
CA GLY A 39 1.74 -4.51 -24.85
C GLY A 39 1.30 -3.15 -25.36
N ARG A 40 0.36 -3.13 -26.28
CA ARG A 40 -0.14 -1.88 -26.87
C ARG A 40 -1.55 -1.50 -26.40
N ASN A 41 -2.34 -2.48 -26.00
CA ASN A 41 -3.78 -2.30 -25.77
C ASN A 41 -4.12 -2.19 -24.28
N GLY A 42 -3.17 -2.50 -23.38
CA GLY A 42 -3.39 -2.35 -21.95
C GLY A 42 -2.32 -3.01 -21.13
N GLY A 43 -2.19 -2.57 -19.89
CA GLY A 43 -1.31 -3.14 -18.87
C GLY A 43 -2.05 -3.22 -17.54
N VAL A 44 -1.84 -4.33 -16.83
CA VAL A 44 -2.39 -4.59 -15.49
C VAL A 44 -1.29 -5.13 -14.62
N SER A 45 -1.18 -4.64 -13.40
CA SER A 45 -0.33 -5.23 -12.36
C SER A 45 -1.09 -5.21 -11.02
N ALA A 46 -1.21 -6.36 -10.36
CA ALA A 46 -1.95 -6.47 -9.10
C ALA A 46 -1.32 -7.49 -8.15
N GLY A 47 -1.77 -7.49 -6.89
CA GLY A 47 -1.21 -8.31 -5.80
C GLY A 47 -1.46 -9.81 -5.90
N HIS A 48 -2.31 -10.26 -6.83
CA HIS A 48 -2.64 -11.67 -6.99
C HIS A 48 -2.90 -12.04 -8.46
N PRO A 49 -2.47 -13.24 -8.94
CA PRO A 49 -2.71 -13.66 -10.31
C PRO A 49 -4.19 -13.65 -10.72
N LEU A 50 -5.11 -14.08 -9.85
CA LEU A 50 -6.54 -14.08 -10.13
C LEU A 50 -7.12 -12.66 -10.21
N THR A 51 -6.62 -11.73 -9.38
CA THR A 51 -6.99 -10.31 -9.43
C THR A 51 -6.52 -9.67 -10.74
N THR A 52 -5.25 -9.92 -11.13
CA THR A 52 -4.71 -9.47 -12.42
C THR A 52 -5.49 -10.02 -13.59
N SER A 53 -5.84 -11.33 -13.56
CA SER A 53 -6.60 -12.00 -14.62
C SER A 53 -8.01 -11.45 -14.76
N ALA A 54 -8.68 -11.12 -13.65
CA ALA A 54 -10.03 -10.55 -13.69
C ALA A 54 -10.05 -9.16 -14.35
N ALA A 55 -9.10 -8.29 -14.02
CA ALA A 55 -8.93 -7.00 -14.69
C ALA A 55 -8.64 -7.17 -16.18
N PHE A 56 -7.72 -8.06 -16.50
CA PHE A 56 -7.34 -8.35 -17.88
C PHE A 56 -8.51 -8.87 -18.73
N GLU A 57 -9.32 -9.77 -18.17
CA GLU A 57 -10.52 -10.28 -18.84
C GLU A 57 -11.52 -9.17 -19.17
N VAL A 58 -11.73 -8.22 -18.26
CA VAL A 58 -12.62 -7.06 -18.48
C VAL A 58 -12.09 -6.19 -19.62
N LEU A 59 -10.78 -5.90 -19.66
CA LEU A 59 -10.17 -5.15 -20.76
C LEU A 59 -10.35 -5.88 -22.10
N LEU A 60 -10.14 -7.20 -22.15
CA LEU A 60 -10.34 -8.00 -23.37
C LEU A 60 -11.79 -8.00 -23.87
N ARG A 61 -12.76 -7.83 -22.98
CA ARG A 61 -14.19 -7.74 -23.32
C ARG A 61 -14.62 -6.33 -23.73
N GLY A 62 -13.70 -5.36 -23.75
CA GLY A 62 -13.95 -3.98 -24.16
C GLY A 62 -14.37 -3.05 -23.01
N GLY A 63 -14.25 -3.46 -21.75
CA GLY A 63 -14.33 -2.57 -20.60
C GLY A 63 -13.11 -1.66 -20.53
N ASN A 64 -13.25 -0.51 -19.91
CA ASN A 64 -12.15 0.45 -19.71
C ASN A 64 -11.34 0.17 -18.43
N ALA A 65 -10.31 0.98 -18.13
CA ALA A 65 -9.48 0.83 -16.94
C ALA A 65 -10.30 0.88 -15.63
N PHE A 66 -11.40 1.62 -15.59
CA PHE A 66 -12.24 1.76 -14.40
C PHE A 66 -13.10 0.52 -14.16
N ASP A 67 -13.70 -0.04 -15.21
CA ASP A 67 -14.41 -1.32 -15.15
C ASP A 67 -13.47 -2.45 -14.70
N ALA A 68 -12.28 -2.50 -15.29
CA ALA A 68 -11.26 -3.49 -14.97
C ALA A 68 -10.75 -3.34 -13.53
N GLY A 69 -10.56 -2.10 -13.07
CA GLY A 69 -10.15 -1.78 -11.70
C GLY A 69 -11.18 -2.19 -10.67
N VAL A 70 -12.47 -1.96 -10.94
CA VAL A 70 -13.55 -2.39 -10.06
C VAL A 70 -13.66 -3.91 -10.02
N ALA A 71 -13.55 -4.60 -11.15
CA ALA A 71 -13.54 -6.06 -11.19
C ALA A 71 -12.36 -6.64 -10.38
N ALA A 72 -11.17 -6.04 -10.52
CA ALA A 72 -10.00 -6.40 -9.72
C ALA A 72 -10.23 -6.18 -8.22
N LEU A 73 -10.81 -5.04 -7.81
CA LEU A 73 -11.15 -4.76 -6.42
C LEU A 73 -12.12 -5.81 -5.86
N LEU A 74 -13.15 -6.19 -6.61
CA LEU A 74 -14.12 -7.17 -6.16
C LEU A 74 -13.52 -8.58 -6.05
N VAL A 75 -12.72 -8.99 -7.03
CA VAL A 75 -12.05 -10.30 -7.02
C VAL A 75 -11.01 -10.37 -5.92
N GLY A 76 -10.14 -9.36 -5.78
CA GLY A 76 -9.14 -9.32 -4.72
C GLY A 76 -9.77 -9.41 -3.33
N GLY A 77 -10.90 -8.70 -3.08
CA GLY A 77 -11.66 -8.80 -1.83
C GLY A 77 -12.24 -10.19 -1.54
N VAL A 78 -12.21 -11.10 -2.51
CA VAL A 78 -12.54 -12.53 -2.32
C VAL A 78 -11.29 -13.38 -2.17
N VAL A 79 -10.26 -13.19 -3.02
CA VAL A 79 -9.13 -14.13 -3.12
C VAL A 79 -7.89 -13.72 -2.33
N GLU A 80 -7.85 -12.48 -1.82
CA GLU A 80 -6.72 -11.90 -1.08
C GLU A 80 -7.10 -11.51 0.37
N GLN A 81 -8.00 -12.24 1.04
CA GLN A 81 -8.48 -11.86 2.36
C GLN A 81 -7.42 -11.95 3.48
N ASP A 82 -6.24 -12.47 3.20
CA ASP A 82 -5.05 -12.27 4.04
C ASP A 82 -4.48 -10.84 3.92
N LEU A 83 -4.88 -10.08 2.89
CA LEU A 83 -4.44 -8.70 2.60
C LEU A 83 -5.57 -7.69 2.67
N TYR A 84 -6.77 -8.03 2.19
CA TYR A 84 -7.98 -7.23 2.36
C TYR A 84 -9.25 -8.02 2.02
N GLY A 85 -10.39 -7.60 2.59
CA GLY A 85 -11.72 -8.11 2.27
C GLY A 85 -12.68 -7.00 1.82
N LEU A 86 -13.85 -7.37 1.31
CA LEU A 86 -14.86 -6.38 0.86
C LEU A 86 -15.44 -5.53 2.00
N GLY A 87 -15.27 -5.95 3.25
CA GLY A 87 -15.56 -5.14 4.44
C GLY A 87 -14.45 -4.17 4.84
N GLY A 88 -13.35 -4.13 4.10
CA GLY A 88 -12.24 -3.20 4.27
C GLY A 88 -12.45 -1.85 3.59
N GLU A 89 -11.34 -1.24 3.19
CA GLU A 89 -11.27 0.06 2.51
C GLU A 89 -10.54 -0.03 1.17
N ALA A 90 -10.84 0.90 0.26
CA ALA A 90 -10.09 1.09 -0.98
C ALA A 90 -9.89 2.58 -1.25
N LEU A 91 -8.63 2.95 -1.41
CA LEU A 91 -8.22 4.27 -1.85
C LEU A 91 -7.93 4.18 -3.33
N VAL A 92 -8.54 5.06 -4.11
CA VAL A 92 -8.44 5.00 -5.57
C VAL A 92 -8.04 6.37 -6.12
N LEU A 93 -7.11 6.38 -7.06
CA LEU A 93 -6.87 7.47 -7.98
C LEU A 93 -7.31 7.06 -9.37
N VAL A 94 -7.99 7.94 -10.08
CA VAL A 94 -8.38 7.74 -11.47
C VAL A 94 -7.89 8.90 -12.34
N TYR A 95 -7.49 8.60 -13.56
CA TYR A 95 -7.23 9.58 -14.60
C TYR A 95 -8.03 9.22 -15.85
N PRO A 96 -9.24 9.77 -16.02
CA PRO A 96 -9.98 9.66 -17.27
C PRO A 96 -9.31 10.52 -18.34
N ILE A 97 -8.91 9.91 -19.46
CA ILE A 97 -8.20 10.63 -20.53
C ILE A 97 -9.02 11.77 -21.14
N ASN A 98 -10.34 11.62 -21.19
CA ASN A 98 -11.26 12.64 -21.69
C ASN A 98 -11.41 13.85 -20.75
N GLU A 99 -11.19 13.66 -19.44
CA GLU A 99 -11.23 14.73 -18.43
C GLU A 99 -9.84 15.39 -18.25
N ARG A 100 -8.77 14.67 -18.54
CA ARG A 100 -7.37 15.07 -18.33
C ARG A 100 -7.09 15.56 -16.91
N LYS A 101 -7.76 14.95 -15.93
CA LYS A 101 -7.69 15.32 -14.53
C LYS A 101 -7.57 14.06 -13.66
N VAL A 102 -6.65 14.06 -12.71
CA VAL A 102 -6.60 13.04 -11.67
C VAL A 102 -7.66 13.37 -10.62
N THR A 103 -8.43 12.37 -10.22
CA THR A 103 -9.43 12.47 -9.16
C THR A 103 -9.15 11.42 -8.10
N SER A 104 -9.29 11.81 -6.83
CA SER A 104 -9.13 10.97 -5.65
C SER A 104 -10.50 10.46 -5.16
N ILE A 105 -10.59 9.16 -4.90
CA ILE A 105 -11.75 8.53 -4.28
C ILE A 105 -11.28 7.89 -2.96
N THR A 106 -11.71 8.49 -1.83
CA THR A 106 -11.35 8.05 -0.49
C THR A 106 -12.44 7.12 0.06
N GLY A 107 -12.23 5.81 -0.14
CA GLY A 107 -13.07 4.76 0.43
C GLY A 107 -12.52 4.24 1.77
N GLN A 108 -11.99 5.13 2.61
CA GLN A 108 -11.64 4.83 3.99
C GLN A 108 -12.88 4.92 4.87
N GLY A 109 -13.14 3.86 5.64
CA GLY A 109 -14.23 3.84 6.61
C GLY A 109 -14.04 4.86 7.73
N TRP A 110 -15.14 5.39 8.22
CA TRP A 110 -15.14 6.25 9.40
C TRP A 110 -15.47 5.49 10.68
N ALA A 111 -15.06 6.04 11.83
CA ALA A 111 -15.49 5.57 13.14
C ALA A 111 -16.99 5.73 13.33
N PRO A 112 -17.68 4.84 14.05
CA PRO A 112 -19.09 5.03 14.38
C PRO A 112 -19.33 6.31 15.18
N LYS A 113 -20.51 6.90 15.05
CA LYS A 113 -20.84 8.16 15.71
C LYS A 113 -20.82 8.11 17.24
N ASN A 114 -20.94 6.93 17.80
CA ASN A 114 -20.91 6.73 19.25
C ASN A 114 -19.50 6.38 19.78
N ALA A 115 -18.51 6.20 18.89
CA ALA A 115 -17.12 5.94 19.26
C ALA A 115 -16.43 7.27 19.64
N THR A 116 -16.19 7.47 20.92
CA THR A 116 -15.42 8.59 21.46
C THR A 116 -14.23 8.07 22.23
N ILE A 117 -13.16 8.87 22.39
CA ILE A 117 -12.03 8.50 23.26
C ILE A 117 -12.52 8.12 24.66
N ASP A 118 -13.43 8.92 25.22
CA ASP A 118 -13.98 8.64 26.56
C ASP A 118 -14.78 7.33 26.60
N TRP A 119 -15.44 6.93 25.52
CA TRP A 119 -16.14 5.64 25.43
C TRP A 119 -15.18 4.46 25.58
N TYR A 120 -13.98 4.53 24.98
CA TYR A 120 -12.94 3.49 25.10
C TYR A 120 -12.31 3.51 26.50
N LEU A 121 -11.82 4.67 26.96
CA LEU A 121 -11.11 4.80 28.23
C LEU A 121 -11.99 4.41 29.44
N GLN A 122 -13.28 4.77 29.45
CA GLN A 122 -14.21 4.40 30.52
C GLN A 122 -14.51 2.89 30.59
N ARG A 123 -14.21 2.14 29.54
CA ARG A 123 -14.45 0.70 29.42
C ARG A 123 -13.17 -0.12 29.45
N ASP A 124 -12.05 0.51 29.72
CA ASP A 124 -10.72 -0.11 29.66
C ASP A 124 -10.50 -0.86 28.34
N ARG A 125 -10.86 -0.20 27.22
CA ARG A 125 -10.70 -0.69 25.86
C ARG A 125 -9.64 0.10 25.14
N ASP A 126 -8.96 -0.55 24.20
CA ASP A 126 -7.99 0.04 23.30
C ASP A 126 -8.40 -0.18 21.83
N LEU A 127 -7.48 0.13 20.91
CA LEU A 127 -7.66 -0.04 19.48
C LEU A 127 -6.80 -1.17 18.93
N MET A 128 -6.52 -2.20 19.70
CA MET A 128 -5.81 -3.37 19.19
C MET A 128 -6.49 -3.90 17.92
N GLY A 129 -5.71 -4.14 16.89
CA GLY A 129 -6.21 -4.39 15.54
C GLY A 129 -6.88 -5.75 15.34
N GLN A 130 -7.63 -6.22 16.31
CA GLN A 130 -8.46 -7.44 16.26
C GLN A 130 -9.81 -7.20 16.91
N GLY A 131 -10.84 -7.90 16.43
CA GLY A 131 -12.18 -7.83 17.01
C GLY A 131 -12.99 -6.64 16.51
N LEU A 132 -13.87 -6.11 17.38
CA LEU A 132 -14.85 -5.08 17.01
C LEU A 132 -14.53 -3.68 17.58
N ASP A 133 -13.58 -3.57 18.50
CA ASP A 133 -13.23 -2.27 19.10
C ASP A 133 -12.58 -1.32 18.08
N PRO A 134 -11.62 -1.73 17.23
CA PRO A 134 -11.06 -0.88 16.19
C PRO A 134 -11.90 -0.86 14.90
N ALA A 135 -13.13 -1.35 14.92
CA ALA A 135 -13.93 -1.46 13.71
C ALA A 135 -14.35 -0.08 13.16
N VAL A 136 -14.32 0.03 11.83
CA VAL A 136 -14.80 1.19 11.07
C VAL A 136 -15.76 0.73 9.97
N VAL A 137 -16.61 1.63 9.47
CA VAL A 137 -17.58 1.29 8.41
C VAL A 137 -16.85 0.77 7.16
N PRO A 138 -17.29 -0.32 6.53
CA PRO A 138 -16.74 -0.81 5.27
C PRO A 138 -16.73 0.27 4.18
N GLY A 139 -15.61 0.53 3.56
CA GLY A 139 -15.47 1.59 2.56
C GLY A 139 -15.18 1.12 1.13
N ALA A 140 -14.61 -0.08 0.98
CA ALA A 140 -14.13 -0.60 -0.30
C ALA A 140 -15.23 -0.71 -1.37
N LEU A 141 -16.38 -1.29 -1.02
CA LEU A 141 -17.51 -1.42 -1.95
C LEU A 141 -18.09 -0.07 -2.36
N HIS A 142 -18.13 0.91 -1.44
CA HIS A 142 -18.61 2.24 -1.79
C HIS A 142 -17.67 2.93 -2.79
N ALA A 143 -16.36 2.84 -2.57
CA ALA A 143 -15.37 3.39 -3.51
C ALA A 143 -15.48 2.72 -4.88
N ALA A 144 -15.52 1.39 -4.93
CA ALA A 144 -15.64 0.62 -6.17
C ALA A 144 -16.89 1.02 -6.97
N LEU A 145 -18.05 1.07 -6.31
CA LEU A 145 -19.31 1.45 -6.97
C LEU A 145 -19.36 2.93 -7.37
N THR A 146 -18.67 3.81 -6.63
CA THR A 146 -18.52 5.22 -7.03
C THR A 146 -17.68 5.37 -8.30
N VAL A 147 -16.58 4.61 -8.43
CA VAL A 147 -15.77 4.59 -9.65
C VAL A 147 -16.56 4.02 -10.83
N LEU A 148 -17.23 2.90 -10.65
CA LEU A 148 -18.07 2.28 -11.67
C LEU A 148 -19.16 3.21 -12.16
N GLU A 149 -19.88 3.85 -11.23
CA GLU A 149 -20.96 4.80 -11.53
C GLU A 149 -20.48 5.96 -12.41
N ARG A 150 -19.33 6.56 -12.07
CA ARG A 150 -18.85 7.81 -12.70
C ARG A 150 -18.10 7.59 -14.00
N TRP A 151 -17.24 6.58 -14.06
CA TRP A 151 -16.28 6.41 -15.18
C TRP A 151 -16.34 5.02 -15.84
N GLY A 152 -17.00 4.05 -15.22
CA GLY A 152 -17.23 2.74 -15.83
C GLY A 152 -18.28 2.77 -16.93
N THR A 153 -18.26 1.73 -17.75
CA THR A 153 -19.20 1.50 -18.85
C THR A 153 -20.07 0.26 -18.64
N LEU A 154 -19.61 -0.67 -17.82
CA LEU A 154 -20.25 -1.93 -17.52
C LEU A 154 -21.23 -1.83 -16.34
N SER A 155 -22.06 -2.88 -16.15
CA SER A 155 -22.94 -3.02 -14.98
C SER A 155 -22.17 -3.57 -13.78
N PHE A 156 -22.76 -3.46 -12.58
CA PHE A 156 -22.21 -4.13 -11.40
C PHE A 156 -22.22 -5.65 -11.57
N GLU A 157 -23.26 -6.21 -12.19
CA GLU A 157 -23.32 -7.64 -12.53
C GLU A 157 -22.12 -8.08 -13.35
N ASP A 158 -21.77 -7.34 -14.41
CA ASP A 158 -20.66 -7.66 -15.30
C ASP A 158 -19.31 -7.69 -14.55
N VAL A 159 -19.02 -6.66 -13.77
CA VAL A 159 -17.73 -6.52 -13.07
C VAL A 159 -17.62 -7.42 -11.82
N SER A 160 -18.75 -7.83 -11.24
CA SER A 160 -18.77 -8.71 -10.05
C SER A 160 -18.80 -10.21 -10.39
N ALA A 161 -19.03 -10.57 -11.65
CA ALA A 161 -19.25 -11.95 -12.07
C ALA A 161 -18.14 -12.91 -11.61
N ARG A 162 -16.85 -12.54 -11.78
CA ARG A 162 -15.72 -13.37 -11.36
C ARG A 162 -15.57 -13.44 -9.84
N ALA A 163 -15.85 -12.37 -9.14
CA ALA A 163 -15.84 -12.36 -7.67
C ALA A 163 -16.91 -13.32 -7.11
N ILE A 164 -18.13 -13.27 -7.68
CA ILE A 164 -19.22 -14.19 -7.31
C ILE A 164 -18.85 -15.64 -7.64
N GLU A 165 -18.27 -15.89 -8.81
CA GLU A 165 -17.85 -17.23 -9.23
C GLU A 165 -16.82 -17.82 -8.26
N TYR A 166 -15.74 -17.06 -7.93
CA TYR A 166 -14.71 -17.54 -6.99
C TYR A 166 -15.28 -17.74 -5.58
N ALA A 167 -16.14 -16.85 -5.12
CA ALA A 167 -16.76 -17.01 -3.80
C ALA A 167 -17.69 -18.24 -3.74
N GLU A 168 -18.43 -18.54 -4.81
CA GLU A 168 -19.41 -19.65 -4.85
C GLU A 168 -18.77 -20.99 -5.20
N GLN A 169 -17.96 -21.02 -6.27
CA GLN A 169 -17.38 -22.25 -6.79
C GLN A 169 -16.05 -22.59 -6.11
N GLY A 170 -15.38 -21.58 -5.58
CA GLY A 170 -14.12 -21.66 -4.86
C GLY A 170 -12.89 -21.34 -5.72
N PHE A 171 -11.78 -21.15 -5.04
CA PHE A 171 -10.46 -20.89 -5.62
C PHE A 171 -9.37 -21.57 -4.79
N PRO A 172 -8.17 -21.83 -5.37
CA PRO A 172 -7.08 -22.47 -4.64
C PRO A 172 -6.44 -21.49 -3.66
N LEU A 173 -6.27 -21.92 -2.40
CA LEU A 173 -5.55 -21.17 -1.36
C LEU A 173 -4.05 -21.20 -1.61
N ARG A 174 -3.39 -20.06 -1.44
CA ARG A 174 -1.93 -19.94 -1.50
C ARG A 174 -1.30 -20.15 -0.13
N SER A 175 0.00 -20.48 -0.11
CA SER A 175 0.75 -20.74 1.12
C SER A 175 0.70 -19.58 2.11
N ARG A 176 0.79 -18.33 1.62
CA ARG A 176 0.70 -17.13 2.46
C ARG A 176 -0.61 -17.06 3.25
N THR A 177 -1.75 -17.31 2.60
CA THR A 177 -3.07 -17.32 3.26
C THR A 177 -3.13 -18.39 4.35
N ILE A 178 -2.58 -19.58 4.09
CA ILE A 178 -2.51 -20.66 5.10
C ILE A 178 -1.67 -20.23 6.30
N THR A 179 -0.47 -19.68 6.06
CA THR A 179 0.40 -19.18 7.15
C THR A 179 -0.33 -18.12 7.99
N THR A 180 -1.13 -17.26 7.35
CA THR A 180 -1.94 -16.26 8.07
C THR A 180 -3.03 -16.93 8.92
N ILE A 181 -3.77 -17.91 8.37
CA ILE A 181 -4.79 -18.65 9.14
C ILE A 181 -4.16 -19.37 10.34
N GLU A 182 -3.03 -20.05 10.14
CA GLU A 182 -2.33 -20.79 11.22
C GLU A 182 -1.85 -19.86 12.33
N ARG A 183 -1.32 -18.70 11.99
CA ARG A 183 -0.88 -17.71 12.96
C ARG A 183 -2.04 -17.11 13.74
N GLU A 184 -3.15 -16.84 13.09
CA GLU A 184 -4.33 -16.19 13.68
C GLU A 184 -5.36 -17.23 14.22
N ILE A 185 -4.96 -18.47 14.37
CA ILE A 185 -5.87 -19.59 14.67
C ILE A 185 -6.64 -19.38 15.98
N GLU A 186 -6.01 -18.81 17.00
CA GLU A 186 -6.67 -18.56 18.28
C GLU A 186 -7.74 -17.46 18.14
N PHE A 187 -7.44 -16.36 17.49
CA PHE A 187 -8.43 -15.31 17.17
C PHE A 187 -9.58 -15.86 16.30
N ILE A 188 -9.28 -16.69 15.30
CA ILE A 188 -10.31 -17.33 14.47
C ILE A 188 -11.25 -18.18 15.31
N LYS A 189 -10.72 -18.92 16.30
CA LYS A 189 -11.51 -19.79 17.19
C LYS A 189 -12.35 -19.05 18.23
N GLU A 190 -12.04 -17.80 18.54
CA GLU A 190 -12.86 -16.97 19.44
C GLU A 190 -14.23 -16.63 18.83
N TRP A 191 -14.30 -16.57 17.49
CA TRP A 191 -15.50 -16.16 16.77
C TRP A 191 -16.11 -17.32 15.97
N PRO A 192 -17.33 -17.78 16.30
CA PRO A 192 -17.96 -18.90 15.59
C PRO A 192 -18.12 -18.68 14.07
N ASP A 193 -18.34 -17.42 13.64
CA ASP A 193 -18.47 -17.09 12.23
C ASP A 193 -17.12 -17.13 11.52
N ASN A 194 -16.03 -16.68 12.15
CA ASN A 194 -14.68 -16.82 11.63
C ASN A 194 -14.27 -18.29 11.50
N GLN A 195 -14.57 -19.14 12.50
CA GLN A 195 -14.30 -20.57 12.41
C GLN A 195 -14.97 -21.19 11.20
N ARG A 196 -16.27 -20.94 11.02
CA ARG A 196 -17.08 -21.47 9.93
C ARG A 196 -16.60 -20.98 8.55
N TYR A 197 -15.99 -19.81 8.51
CA TYR A 197 -15.52 -19.15 7.31
C TYR A 197 -14.10 -19.60 6.91
N TRP A 198 -13.20 -19.77 7.88
CA TRP A 198 -11.77 -20.01 7.65
C TRP A 198 -11.28 -21.42 7.91
N LEU A 199 -12.04 -22.24 8.61
CA LEU A 199 -11.65 -23.60 8.95
C LEU A 199 -12.53 -24.64 8.23
N ARG A 200 -12.01 -25.83 8.10
CA ARG A 200 -12.80 -26.98 7.64
C ARG A 200 -13.89 -27.33 8.66
N PRO A 201 -14.94 -28.05 8.26
CA PRO A 201 -16.03 -28.45 9.19
C PRO A 201 -15.58 -29.24 10.42
N ASP A 202 -14.43 -29.89 10.34
CA ASP A 202 -13.80 -30.62 11.46
C ASP A 202 -12.91 -29.72 12.34
N GLY A 203 -12.83 -28.42 12.06
CA GLY A 203 -12.03 -27.45 12.79
C GLY A 203 -10.54 -27.41 12.41
N THR A 204 -10.12 -28.20 11.41
CA THR A 204 -8.74 -28.18 10.92
C THR A 204 -8.50 -27.05 9.90
N THR A 205 -7.23 -26.67 9.71
CA THR A 205 -6.81 -25.71 8.71
C THR A 205 -6.78 -26.33 7.31
N TYR A 206 -6.92 -25.51 6.28
CA TYR A 206 -6.68 -25.89 4.88
C TYR A 206 -5.18 -26.03 4.61
N GLN A 207 -4.84 -26.61 3.47
CA GLN A 207 -3.48 -26.67 2.93
C GLN A 207 -3.36 -25.82 1.66
N ALA A 208 -2.14 -25.42 1.31
CA ALA A 208 -1.90 -24.72 0.07
C ALA A 208 -2.34 -25.56 -1.15
N GLY A 209 -3.11 -24.96 -2.03
CA GLY A 209 -3.75 -25.64 -3.18
C GLY A 209 -5.15 -26.20 -2.90
N ASP A 210 -5.59 -26.27 -1.64
CA ASP A 210 -6.97 -26.62 -1.32
C ASP A 210 -7.93 -25.56 -1.83
N THR A 211 -9.11 -25.99 -2.27
CA THR A 211 -10.18 -25.07 -2.70
C THR A 211 -11.00 -24.61 -1.50
N ILE A 212 -11.08 -23.28 -1.29
CA ILE A 212 -11.98 -22.66 -0.32
C ILE A 212 -13.15 -21.99 -1.02
N LYS A 213 -14.31 -21.92 -0.33
CA LYS A 213 -15.54 -21.27 -0.81
C LYS A 213 -16.09 -20.34 0.25
N PHE A 214 -16.72 -19.25 -0.21
CA PHE A 214 -17.35 -18.24 0.65
C PHE A 214 -18.82 -18.02 0.26
N PRO A 215 -19.70 -19.01 0.48
CA PRO A 215 -21.10 -18.95 0.00
C PRO A 215 -21.88 -17.76 0.58
N SER A 216 -21.62 -17.35 1.82
CA SER A 216 -22.24 -16.18 2.43
C SER A 216 -21.87 -14.89 1.69
N LEU A 217 -20.58 -14.72 1.34
CA LEU A 217 -20.09 -13.58 0.57
C LEU A 217 -20.65 -13.58 -0.84
N ALA A 218 -20.69 -14.75 -1.50
CA ALA A 218 -21.33 -14.90 -2.81
C ALA A 218 -22.81 -14.48 -2.79
N ASN A 219 -23.54 -14.89 -1.74
CA ASN A 219 -24.92 -14.48 -1.55
C ASN A 219 -25.08 -12.97 -1.38
N THR A 220 -24.23 -12.33 -0.57
CA THR A 220 -24.23 -10.85 -0.39
C THR A 220 -24.03 -10.13 -1.73
N LEU A 221 -23.07 -10.54 -2.54
CA LEU A 221 -22.85 -9.96 -3.87
C LEU A 221 -24.04 -10.21 -4.82
N LYS A 222 -24.63 -11.40 -4.80
CA LYS A 222 -25.85 -11.71 -5.60
C LYS A 222 -27.05 -10.86 -5.18
N LEU A 223 -27.25 -10.62 -3.90
CA LEU A 223 -28.29 -9.71 -3.40
C LEU A 223 -28.10 -8.29 -3.93
N MET A 224 -26.87 -7.81 -4.07
CA MET A 224 -26.57 -6.51 -4.68
C MET A 224 -26.86 -6.52 -6.18
N VAL A 225 -26.50 -7.58 -6.90
CA VAL A 225 -26.85 -7.77 -8.33
C VAL A 225 -28.37 -7.78 -8.53
N ASP A 226 -29.13 -8.46 -7.67
CA ASP A 226 -30.58 -8.49 -7.74
C ASP A 226 -31.20 -7.09 -7.57
N ALA A 227 -30.64 -6.26 -6.70
CA ALA A 227 -31.05 -4.86 -6.54
C ALA A 227 -30.74 -4.03 -7.79
N GLU A 228 -29.58 -4.24 -8.43
CA GLU A 228 -29.26 -3.62 -9.71
C GLU A 228 -30.25 -4.00 -10.79
N ARG A 229 -30.46 -5.31 -11.00
CA ARG A 229 -31.39 -5.85 -12.01
C ARG A 229 -32.81 -5.28 -11.86
N ALA A 230 -33.29 -5.16 -10.64
CA ALA A 230 -34.61 -4.60 -10.35
C ALA A 230 -34.74 -3.10 -10.72
N ASN A 231 -33.61 -2.40 -10.87
CA ASN A 231 -33.58 -0.96 -11.14
C ASN A 231 -32.91 -0.57 -12.47
N ILE A 232 -32.33 -1.51 -13.21
CA ILE A 232 -31.58 -1.23 -14.45
C ILE A 232 -32.46 -0.57 -15.53
N SER A 233 -33.77 -0.82 -15.53
CA SER A 233 -34.71 -0.16 -16.45
C SER A 233 -34.78 1.37 -16.27
N LYS A 234 -34.31 1.89 -15.13
CA LYS A 234 -34.19 3.33 -14.85
C LYS A 234 -32.83 3.90 -15.33
N GLY A 235 -31.98 3.06 -15.90
CA GLY A 235 -30.63 3.39 -16.35
C GLY A 235 -29.53 2.71 -15.53
N ARG A 236 -28.33 2.55 -16.14
CA ARG A 236 -27.16 1.90 -15.52
C ARG A 236 -26.81 2.49 -14.14
N VAL A 237 -26.72 3.80 -14.05
CA VAL A 237 -26.39 4.50 -12.79
C VAL A 237 -27.42 4.19 -11.70
N ALA A 238 -28.71 4.16 -12.03
CA ALA A 238 -29.77 3.81 -11.08
C ALA A 238 -29.66 2.36 -10.58
N GLY A 239 -29.25 1.45 -11.44
CA GLY A 239 -28.95 0.05 -11.07
C GLY A 239 -27.78 -0.04 -10.09
N ILE A 240 -26.65 0.60 -10.40
CA ILE A 240 -25.45 0.61 -9.55
C ILE A 240 -25.76 1.26 -8.19
N THR A 241 -26.49 2.38 -8.19
CA THR A 241 -26.94 3.03 -6.96
C THR A 241 -27.81 2.11 -6.09
N ALA A 242 -28.72 1.35 -6.71
CA ALA A 242 -29.57 0.40 -5.99
C ALA A 242 -28.76 -0.76 -5.37
N ALA A 243 -27.73 -1.26 -6.06
CA ALA A 243 -26.80 -2.25 -5.51
C ALA A 243 -26.07 -1.70 -4.29
N ARG A 244 -25.53 -0.47 -4.38
CA ARG A 244 -24.87 0.23 -3.26
C ARG A 244 -25.80 0.46 -2.09
N ASP A 245 -27.02 0.96 -2.35
CA ASP A 245 -28.00 1.25 -1.30
C ASP A 245 -28.47 -0.03 -0.59
N ARG A 246 -28.56 -1.17 -1.27
CA ARG A 246 -28.85 -2.43 -0.62
C ARG A 246 -27.79 -2.82 0.41
N PHE A 247 -26.50 -2.59 0.10
CA PHE A 247 -25.42 -2.87 1.03
C PHE A 247 -25.41 -1.90 2.22
N TYR A 248 -25.54 -0.58 1.98
CA TYR A 248 -25.33 0.44 3.01
C TYR A 248 -26.60 0.89 3.75
N LYS A 249 -27.79 0.75 3.12
CA LYS A 249 -29.07 1.23 3.65
C LYS A 249 -30.13 0.13 3.78
N GLY A 250 -29.90 -1.01 3.13
CA GLY A 250 -30.86 -2.12 3.06
C GLY A 250 -30.63 -3.20 4.12
N ASP A 251 -31.15 -4.37 3.80
CA ASP A 251 -31.12 -5.56 4.66
C ASP A 251 -29.73 -6.06 5.01
N ILE A 252 -28.73 -5.84 4.15
CA ILE A 252 -27.33 -6.22 4.41
C ILE A 252 -26.77 -5.37 5.55
N ALA A 253 -26.90 -4.02 5.48
CA ALA A 253 -26.48 -3.13 6.57
C ALA A 253 -27.21 -3.42 7.88
N GLN A 254 -28.52 -3.68 7.81
CA GLN A 254 -29.31 -4.03 8.99
C GLN A 254 -28.73 -5.23 9.72
N LYS A 255 -28.45 -6.33 9.02
CA LYS A 255 -27.84 -7.54 9.61
C LYS A 255 -26.47 -7.25 10.22
N MET A 256 -25.62 -6.47 9.52
CA MET A 256 -24.31 -6.09 10.05
C MET A 256 -24.43 -5.29 11.34
N VAL A 257 -25.32 -4.29 11.39
CA VAL A 257 -25.54 -3.45 12.57
C VAL A 257 -26.13 -4.25 13.73
N GLU A 258 -27.10 -5.13 13.49
CA GLU A 258 -27.67 -6.03 14.50
C GLU A 258 -26.59 -6.90 15.13
N PHE A 259 -25.68 -7.47 14.32
CA PHE A 259 -24.54 -8.24 14.80
C PHE A 259 -23.60 -7.40 15.67
N LEU A 260 -23.20 -6.22 15.19
CA LEU A 260 -22.29 -5.31 15.88
C LEU A 260 -22.86 -4.86 17.24
N GLN A 261 -24.15 -4.48 17.28
CA GLN A 261 -24.83 -4.09 18.51
C GLN A 261 -24.98 -5.25 19.50
N HIS A 262 -25.28 -6.46 19.01
CA HIS A 262 -25.36 -7.66 19.84
C HIS A 262 -24.06 -7.93 20.59
N HIS A 263 -22.92 -7.62 19.96
CA HIS A 263 -21.59 -7.79 20.56
C HIS A 263 -21.05 -6.52 21.24
N GLY A 264 -21.90 -5.48 21.42
CA GLY A 264 -21.58 -4.28 22.20
C GLY A 264 -20.68 -3.27 21.48
N ALA A 265 -20.53 -3.37 20.16
CA ALA A 265 -19.83 -2.36 19.37
C ALA A 265 -20.71 -1.08 19.21
N PRO A 266 -20.11 0.12 19.17
CA PRO A 266 -20.84 1.40 19.26
C PRO A 266 -21.49 1.85 17.94
N PHE A 267 -21.86 0.92 17.07
CA PHE A 267 -22.47 1.20 15.75
C PHE A 267 -23.99 1.36 15.82
N ASP A 268 -24.51 2.17 14.90
CA ASP A 268 -25.93 2.15 14.57
C ASP A 268 -26.15 2.25 13.04
N GLN A 269 -27.45 2.12 12.63
CA GLN A 269 -27.82 2.07 11.21
C GLN A 269 -27.38 3.32 10.44
N SER A 270 -27.33 4.49 11.09
CA SER A 270 -26.95 5.73 10.43
C SER A 270 -25.46 5.77 10.07
N ASP A 271 -24.62 5.00 10.76
CA ASP A 271 -23.19 4.93 10.46
C ASP A 271 -22.94 4.35 9.06
N PHE A 272 -23.76 3.36 8.68
CA PHE A 272 -23.74 2.77 7.35
C PHE A 272 -24.55 3.60 6.34
N ALA A 273 -25.77 3.99 6.69
CA ALA A 273 -26.70 4.63 5.76
C ALA A 273 -26.23 6.01 5.26
N GLU A 274 -25.46 6.73 6.07
CA GLU A 274 -24.91 8.04 5.75
C GLU A 274 -23.48 7.98 5.21
N PHE A 275 -22.85 6.79 5.22
CA PHE A 275 -21.48 6.61 4.72
C PHE A 275 -21.37 6.93 3.23
N TYR A 276 -20.29 7.59 2.87
CA TYR A 276 -19.91 7.84 1.48
C TYR A 276 -18.39 7.78 1.28
N ALA A 277 -17.95 7.27 0.12
CA ALA A 277 -16.59 7.46 -0.33
C ALA A 277 -16.45 8.91 -0.84
N ARG A 278 -15.48 9.64 -0.29
CA ARG A 278 -15.25 11.03 -0.66
C ARG A 278 -14.64 11.09 -2.06
N VAL A 279 -15.15 11.96 -2.91
CA VAL A 279 -14.58 12.27 -4.23
C VAL A 279 -14.02 13.68 -4.16
N GLU A 280 -12.72 13.81 -4.31
CA GLU A 280 -11.99 15.04 -4.01
C GLU A 280 -10.78 15.23 -4.91
N ASP A 281 -10.20 16.43 -4.91
CA ASP A 281 -8.96 16.69 -5.61
C ASP A 281 -7.78 16.00 -4.88
N PRO A 282 -6.90 15.29 -5.60
CA PRO A 282 -5.68 14.77 -5.02
C PRO A 282 -4.68 15.89 -4.72
N VAL A 283 -3.72 15.63 -3.84
CA VAL A 283 -2.55 16.49 -3.70
C VAL A 283 -1.44 16.03 -4.64
N HIS A 284 -0.55 16.96 -5.03
CA HIS A 284 0.51 16.64 -5.98
C HIS A 284 1.75 17.53 -5.78
N THR A 285 2.85 17.07 -6.32
CA THR A 285 4.05 17.90 -6.56
C THR A 285 4.63 17.62 -7.94
N ASN A 286 5.38 18.57 -8.47
CA ASN A 286 6.21 18.34 -9.65
C ASN A 286 7.63 18.01 -9.18
N TYR A 287 8.18 16.90 -9.70
CA TYR A 287 9.56 16.48 -9.49
C TYR A 287 10.23 16.36 -10.87
N ARG A 288 11.07 17.33 -11.24
CA ARG A 288 11.86 17.32 -12.49
C ARG A 288 11.05 17.01 -13.76
N GLY A 289 9.85 17.60 -13.88
CA GLY A 289 8.94 17.43 -15.03
C GLY A 289 7.90 16.31 -14.86
N TYR A 290 7.98 15.52 -13.80
CA TYR A 290 6.99 14.50 -13.43
C TYR A 290 6.06 15.06 -12.36
N THR A 291 4.74 15.07 -12.62
CA THR A 291 3.73 15.46 -11.63
C THR A 291 3.17 14.21 -10.96
N ILE A 292 3.45 14.04 -9.68
CA ILE A 292 3.06 12.90 -8.88
C ILE A 292 1.83 13.28 -8.06
N TYR A 293 0.73 12.52 -8.23
CA TYR A 293 -0.53 12.70 -7.53
C TYR A 293 -0.69 11.64 -6.44
N LYS A 294 -1.15 12.06 -5.27
CA LYS A 294 -1.39 11.21 -4.09
C LYS A 294 -2.74 11.57 -3.46
N GLN A 295 -3.24 10.66 -2.62
CA GLN A 295 -4.38 10.94 -1.74
C GLN A 295 -4.08 12.14 -0.83
N PRO A 296 -5.10 12.90 -0.36
CA PRO A 296 -4.92 14.02 0.58
C PRO A 296 -4.32 13.62 1.94
N PHE A 297 -4.21 14.58 2.87
CA PHE A 297 -3.47 14.46 4.13
C PHE A 297 -4.10 13.59 5.21
N ASN A 298 -5.25 12.99 4.99
CA ASN A 298 -5.73 11.88 5.79
C ASN A 298 -5.03 10.55 5.42
N SER A 299 -4.28 10.51 4.31
CA SER A 299 -3.34 9.45 3.93
C SER A 299 -1.90 9.83 4.27
N GLN A 300 -1.01 8.85 4.33
CA GLN A 300 0.43 9.15 4.41
C GLN A 300 1.05 9.57 3.06
N GLY A 301 0.30 9.51 1.96
CA GLY A 301 0.78 9.80 0.61
C GLY A 301 1.58 11.09 0.45
N PRO A 302 1.16 12.21 1.05
CA PRO A 302 1.90 13.45 0.96
C PRO A 302 3.33 13.39 1.53
N ALA A 303 3.68 12.42 2.39
CA ALA A 303 5.05 12.24 2.88
C ALA A 303 6.04 11.90 1.74
N LEU A 304 5.60 11.13 0.74
CA LEU A 304 6.39 10.91 -0.49
C LEU A 304 6.60 12.22 -1.26
N LEU A 305 5.57 13.05 -1.38
CA LEU A 305 5.66 14.34 -2.07
C LEU A 305 6.63 15.28 -1.35
N GLN A 306 6.58 15.33 0.00
CA GLN A 306 7.54 16.08 0.80
C GLN A 306 8.96 15.54 0.63
N ALA A 307 9.17 14.22 0.69
CA ALA A 307 10.47 13.60 0.47
C ALA A 307 11.03 13.94 -0.93
N LEU A 308 10.21 13.87 -1.99
CA LEU A 308 10.61 14.28 -3.34
C LEU A 308 11.00 15.76 -3.42
N ASN A 309 10.24 16.64 -2.76
CA ASN A 309 10.54 18.07 -2.73
C ASN A 309 11.87 18.36 -2.01
N ILE A 310 12.19 17.59 -0.96
CA ILE A 310 13.47 17.67 -0.26
C ILE A 310 14.60 17.15 -1.16
N LEU A 311 14.41 15.98 -1.77
CA LEU A 311 15.39 15.31 -2.63
C LEU A 311 15.73 16.11 -3.90
N GLU A 312 14.82 16.93 -4.39
CA GLU A 312 15.07 17.80 -5.57
C GLU A 312 16.23 18.80 -5.36
N ASN A 313 16.62 19.04 -4.11
CA ASN A 313 17.76 19.89 -3.77
C ASN A 313 19.13 19.17 -3.85
N PHE A 314 19.16 17.89 -4.22
CA PHE A 314 20.37 17.07 -4.29
C PHE A 314 20.60 16.52 -5.71
N ASP A 315 21.84 16.32 -6.08
CA ASP A 315 22.24 15.67 -7.33
C ASP A 315 22.27 14.14 -7.14
N LEU A 316 21.10 13.51 -7.20
CA LEU A 316 20.95 12.07 -6.96
C LEU A 316 21.70 11.23 -8.02
N GLN A 317 21.72 11.66 -9.28
CA GLN A 317 22.45 10.96 -10.35
C GLN A 317 23.95 11.04 -10.12
N GLY A 318 24.47 12.22 -9.75
CA GLY A 318 25.87 12.42 -9.41
C GLY A 318 26.34 11.64 -8.18
N MET A 319 25.46 11.37 -7.22
CA MET A 319 25.74 10.47 -6.09
C MET A 319 25.88 9.00 -6.51
N GLY A 320 25.22 8.59 -7.59
CA GLY A 320 25.20 7.23 -8.10
C GLY A 320 24.17 6.33 -7.42
N HIS A 321 23.54 5.46 -8.23
CA HIS A 321 22.47 4.57 -7.78
C HIS A 321 22.92 3.67 -6.61
N ASN A 322 22.11 3.63 -5.57
CA ASN A 322 22.34 2.85 -4.35
C ASN A 322 23.72 3.05 -3.70
N SER A 323 24.36 4.20 -3.92
CA SER A 323 25.55 4.61 -3.15
C SER A 323 25.17 4.96 -1.70
N ALA A 324 26.15 5.02 -0.82
CA ALA A 324 25.92 5.43 0.58
C ALA A 324 25.40 6.87 0.69
N ASP A 325 25.83 7.78 -0.19
CA ASP A 325 25.35 9.17 -0.22
C ASP A 325 23.89 9.25 -0.66
N TYR A 326 23.55 8.52 -1.74
CA TYR A 326 22.19 8.43 -2.26
C TYR A 326 21.22 7.86 -1.23
N LEU A 327 21.55 6.70 -0.63
CA LEU A 327 20.68 6.06 0.35
C LEU A 327 20.55 6.89 1.64
N HIS A 328 21.64 7.53 2.07
CA HIS A 328 21.62 8.43 3.24
C HIS A 328 20.63 9.58 3.04
N VAL A 329 20.70 10.27 1.91
CA VAL A 329 19.80 11.38 1.60
C VAL A 329 18.34 10.92 1.50
N ILE A 330 18.07 9.75 0.95
CA ILE A 330 16.72 9.16 0.92
C ILE A 330 16.21 8.92 2.35
N ILE A 331 17.01 8.26 3.20
CA ILE A 331 16.64 7.93 4.57
C ILE A 331 16.36 9.23 5.37
N GLU A 332 17.25 10.21 5.30
CA GLU A 332 17.09 11.46 6.03
C GLU A 332 15.90 12.28 5.53
N SER A 333 15.64 12.30 4.21
CA SER A 333 14.46 12.98 3.66
C SER A 333 13.14 12.34 4.13
N LEU A 334 13.11 11.01 4.24
CA LEU A 334 11.95 10.28 4.78
C LEU A 334 11.76 10.53 6.28
N LYS A 335 12.84 10.56 7.08
CA LYS A 335 12.77 10.92 8.52
C LYS A 335 12.10 12.28 8.71
N LEU A 336 12.53 13.29 7.95
CA LEU A 336 11.95 14.63 8.01
C LEU A 336 10.47 14.64 7.60
N ALA A 337 10.11 13.96 6.52
CA ALA A 337 8.74 13.87 6.05
C ALA A 337 7.82 13.12 7.03
N TYR A 338 8.32 12.07 7.69
CA TYR A 338 7.54 11.33 8.69
C TYR A 338 7.34 12.10 9.99
N ALA A 339 8.30 12.93 10.42
CA ALA A 339 8.09 13.81 11.55
C ALA A 339 6.97 14.84 11.31
N ASP A 340 6.91 15.37 10.09
CA ASP A 340 5.81 16.25 9.65
C ASP A 340 4.49 15.47 9.53
N ARG A 341 4.51 14.23 9.00
CA ARG A 341 3.35 13.34 8.91
C ARG A 341 2.69 13.12 10.28
N ASP A 342 3.49 12.75 11.28
CA ASP A 342 2.98 12.38 12.59
C ASP A 342 2.50 13.61 13.40
N THR A 343 2.92 14.80 12.98
CA THR A 343 2.48 16.07 13.55
C THR A 343 1.19 16.59 12.88
N TYR A 344 1.17 16.68 11.55
CA TYR A 344 0.19 17.50 10.83
C TYR A 344 -0.91 16.71 10.11
N TYR A 345 -0.70 15.41 9.82
CA TYR A 345 -1.66 14.67 8.98
C TYR A 345 -2.86 14.19 9.79
N ALA A 346 -4.06 14.46 9.26
CA ALA A 346 -5.32 14.10 9.89
C ALA A 346 -6.49 14.12 8.90
N ASP A 347 -7.67 13.72 9.36
CA ASP A 347 -8.91 13.87 8.59
C ASP A 347 -9.27 15.35 8.42
N GLN A 348 -9.23 15.81 7.18
CA GLN A 348 -9.45 17.21 6.81
C GLN A 348 -10.90 17.68 6.99
N ASP A 349 -11.86 16.79 7.30
CA ASP A 349 -13.20 17.20 7.75
C ASP A 349 -13.18 17.76 9.20
N PHE A 350 -12.13 17.47 9.98
CA PHE A 350 -12.01 17.83 11.39
C PHE A 350 -10.80 18.72 11.71
N VAL A 351 -9.77 18.70 10.85
CA VAL A 351 -8.51 19.42 11.09
C VAL A 351 -8.09 20.13 9.80
N THR A 352 -7.87 21.43 9.88
CA THR A 352 -7.29 22.18 8.77
C THR A 352 -5.77 21.94 8.77
N VAL A 353 -5.31 21.12 7.84
CA VAL A 353 -3.89 20.77 7.67
C VAL A 353 -3.19 21.87 6.87
N PRO A 354 -1.97 22.32 7.24
CA PRO A 354 -1.20 23.31 6.50
C PRO A 354 -0.61 22.70 5.20
N ALA A 355 -1.51 22.32 4.28
CA ALA A 355 -1.21 21.53 3.10
C ALA A 355 -0.32 22.27 2.10
N GLU A 356 -0.58 23.56 1.88
CA GLU A 356 0.21 24.43 1.00
C GLU A 356 1.64 24.55 1.53
N GLY A 357 1.78 24.82 2.83
CA GLY A 357 3.07 24.94 3.49
C GLY A 357 3.89 23.67 3.43
N LEU A 358 3.28 22.52 3.78
CA LEU A 358 3.93 21.21 3.78
C LEU A 358 4.44 20.79 2.39
N LEU A 359 3.74 21.15 1.32
CA LEU A 359 4.14 20.85 -0.07
C LEU A 359 4.93 21.97 -0.76
N SER A 360 5.19 23.08 -0.07
CA SER A 360 5.97 24.19 -0.59
C SER A 360 7.42 23.80 -0.88
N LYS A 361 7.93 24.14 -2.06
CA LYS A 361 9.34 23.97 -2.42
C LYS A 361 10.27 24.81 -1.54
N ALA A 362 9.80 25.96 -1.06
CA ALA A 362 10.55 26.81 -0.15
C ALA A 362 10.73 26.14 1.22
N TYR A 363 9.67 25.58 1.76
CA TYR A 363 9.72 24.75 2.98
C TYR A 363 10.64 23.54 2.80
N ALA A 364 10.48 22.80 1.72
CA ALA A 364 11.33 21.63 1.43
C ALA A 364 12.82 22.00 1.33
N LYS A 365 13.16 23.18 0.81
CA LYS A 365 14.55 23.68 0.78
C LYS A 365 15.07 23.95 2.19
N GLU A 366 14.25 24.48 3.10
CA GLU A 366 14.61 24.66 4.51
C GLU A 366 14.84 23.30 5.18
N ARG A 367 13.96 22.32 4.94
CA ARG A 367 14.11 20.95 5.45
C ARG A 367 15.37 20.27 4.92
N ALA A 368 15.69 20.44 3.64
CA ALA A 368 16.90 19.87 3.03
C ALA A 368 18.20 20.36 3.70
N GLN A 369 18.22 21.59 4.20
CA GLN A 369 19.37 22.14 4.94
C GLN A 369 19.61 21.47 6.30
N LYS A 370 18.66 20.70 6.82
CA LYS A 370 18.81 19.94 8.07
C LYS A 370 19.54 18.61 7.86
N ILE A 371 19.73 18.17 6.62
CA ILE A 371 20.42 16.92 6.31
C ILE A 371 21.94 17.16 6.39
N ASP A 372 22.58 16.50 7.37
CA ASP A 372 24.05 16.45 7.46
C ASP A 372 24.57 15.24 6.69
N MET A 373 25.25 15.46 5.56
CA MET A 373 25.79 14.38 4.72
C MET A 373 26.81 13.48 5.43
N ALA A 374 27.37 13.93 6.57
CA ALA A 374 28.37 13.17 7.34
C ALA A 374 27.76 12.34 8.48
N ALA A 375 26.56 12.68 8.96
CA ALA A 375 25.97 12.06 10.15
C ALA A 375 24.45 11.86 10.01
N ALA A 376 23.93 10.71 10.43
CA ALA A 376 22.51 10.45 10.54
C ALA A 376 21.89 11.28 11.68
N SER A 377 20.76 11.92 11.39
CA SER A 377 19.99 12.61 12.43
C SER A 377 19.43 11.61 13.44
N ARG A 378 19.56 11.94 14.72
CA ARG A 378 18.96 11.20 15.84
C ARG A 378 17.74 11.90 16.42
N THR A 379 17.36 13.05 15.88
CA THR A 379 16.18 13.82 16.32
C THR A 379 14.95 13.43 15.51
N PHE A 380 13.78 13.45 16.13
CA PHE A 380 12.49 13.32 15.47
C PHE A 380 11.70 14.61 15.68
N THR A 381 11.98 15.60 14.82
CA THR A 381 11.46 16.96 14.95
C THR A 381 10.75 17.39 13.68
N ALA A 382 9.48 17.77 13.82
CA ALA A 382 8.72 18.36 12.74
C ALA A 382 9.27 19.73 12.35
N GLY A 383 9.12 20.09 11.09
CA GLY A 383 9.38 21.47 10.66
C GLY A 383 8.20 22.39 10.97
N ASN A 384 8.37 23.66 10.65
CA ASN A 384 7.28 24.63 10.75
C ASN A 384 6.81 25.07 9.35
N PRO A 385 5.73 24.47 8.80
CA PRO A 385 5.20 24.82 7.49
C PRO A 385 4.36 26.10 7.48
N LEU A 386 3.95 26.61 8.67
CA LEU A 386 3.00 27.72 8.79
C LEU A 386 3.43 29.01 8.05
N PRO A 387 4.72 29.41 8.06
CA PRO A 387 5.16 30.59 7.31
C PRO A 387 4.99 30.45 5.77
N PHE A 388 4.78 29.24 5.29
CA PHE A 388 4.63 28.89 3.88
C PHE A 388 3.18 28.51 3.51
N ASP A 389 2.25 28.65 4.47
CA ASP A 389 0.83 28.33 4.29
C ASP A 389 -0.02 29.59 4.35
N SER A 390 -0.95 29.75 3.42
CA SER A 390 -1.82 30.93 3.36
C SER A 390 -3.09 30.81 4.22
N GLN A 391 -3.44 29.61 4.65
CA GLN A 391 -4.70 29.32 5.33
C GLN A 391 -4.51 28.99 6.82
N VAL A 392 -3.41 28.32 7.19
CA VAL A 392 -3.13 27.88 8.55
C VAL A 392 -2.00 28.71 9.13
N THR A 393 -2.32 29.52 10.14
CA THR A 393 -1.35 30.43 10.80
C THR A 393 -1.00 30.01 12.22
N ASP A 394 -1.70 29.01 12.78
CA ASP A 394 -1.48 28.48 14.11
C ASP A 394 -1.71 26.97 14.15
N TRP A 395 -0.96 26.24 15.00
CA TRP A 395 -1.09 24.82 15.21
C TRP A 395 -1.18 24.50 16.69
N THR A 396 -2.31 23.96 17.11
CA THR A 396 -2.63 23.75 18.53
C THR A 396 -2.53 22.29 18.98
N TYR A 397 -2.25 21.39 18.04
CA TYR A 397 -2.06 19.98 18.35
C TYR A 397 -0.61 19.67 18.71
N TRP A 398 -0.39 18.46 19.19
CA TRP A 398 0.95 17.94 19.47
C TRP A 398 1.90 18.08 18.26
N THR A 399 3.13 18.47 18.55
CA THR A 399 4.18 18.60 17.53
C THR A 399 5.35 17.69 17.92
N ALA A 400 5.89 16.96 16.94
CA ALA A 400 7.08 16.16 17.14
C ALA A 400 8.27 17.10 17.44
N ASP A 401 8.84 16.94 18.64
CA ASP A 401 10.01 17.71 19.09
C ASP A 401 10.82 16.84 20.08
N ILE A 402 11.55 15.89 19.53
CA ILE A 402 12.38 14.96 20.29
C ILE A 402 13.83 15.22 19.90
N ASP A 403 14.55 16.00 20.74
CA ASP A 403 15.90 16.50 20.46
C ASP A 403 17.01 15.46 20.65
N GLU A 404 16.89 14.57 21.62
CA GLU A 404 17.78 13.42 21.80
C GLU A 404 16.96 12.24 22.29
N MET A 405 17.03 11.18 21.54
CA MET A 405 16.52 9.90 21.99
C MET A 405 17.45 9.37 23.05
N ALA A 406 17.04 9.45 24.32
CA ALA A 406 17.62 8.60 25.34
C ALA A 406 17.58 7.15 24.83
N ASP A 407 18.66 6.41 25.03
CA ASP A 407 18.68 4.95 24.84
C ASP A 407 17.58 4.37 25.73
N ASP A 408 16.36 4.34 25.23
CA ASP A 408 15.24 3.73 25.94
C ASP A 408 15.34 2.21 25.73
N GLN A 409 16.21 1.60 26.56
CA GLN A 409 16.35 0.14 26.63
C GLN A 409 15.02 -0.58 26.89
N ALA A 410 14.00 0.12 27.36
CA ALA A 410 12.67 -0.44 27.58
C ALA A 410 11.93 -0.80 26.26
N THR A 411 12.31 -0.20 25.12
CA THR A 411 11.78 -0.59 23.80
C THR A 411 12.60 -1.71 23.15
N HIS A 412 13.87 -1.89 23.55
CA HIS A 412 14.74 -2.98 23.05
C HIS A 412 14.31 -4.38 23.56
N ASP A 413 13.72 -4.47 24.75
CA ASP A 413 13.30 -5.74 25.36
C ASP A 413 11.92 -6.23 24.86
N ARG A 414 11.18 -5.41 24.10
CA ARG A 414 10.00 -5.85 23.34
C ARG A 414 10.40 -6.29 21.93
N GLU A 415 11.38 -7.15 21.92
CA GLU A 415 11.89 -8.04 20.88
C GLU A 415 11.79 -7.56 19.43
N GLN A 416 12.95 -7.58 18.77
CA GLN A 416 13.17 -7.51 17.33
C GLN A 416 12.15 -8.30 16.48
N ASP A 417 11.43 -9.26 17.05
CA ASP A 417 10.36 -10.01 16.42
C ASP A 417 9.09 -9.18 16.16
N GLY A 418 8.76 -8.18 16.97
CA GLY A 418 7.57 -7.34 16.79
C GLY A 418 7.68 -6.39 15.59
N PHE A 419 8.79 -5.68 15.45
CA PHE A 419 8.97 -4.67 14.40
C PHE A 419 9.12 -5.27 12.99
N ASN A 420 9.85 -6.39 12.87
CA ASN A 420 10.01 -7.09 11.60
C ASN A 420 8.76 -7.89 11.19
N ASN A 421 7.89 -8.25 12.14
CA ASN A 421 6.71 -9.08 11.89
C ASN A 421 5.39 -8.29 11.84
N LEU A 422 5.18 -7.22 12.62
CA LEU A 422 3.89 -6.50 12.65
C LEU A 422 3.54 -5.86 11.31
N GLY A 423 4.49 -5.27 10.59
CA GLY A 423 4.26 -4.74 9.24
C GLY A 423 4.00 -5.81 8.17
N SER A 424 4.34 -7.09 8.44
CA SER A 424 4.13 -8.22 7.52
C SER A 424 2.82 -8.97 7.77
N LEU A 425 2.16 -8.74 8.91
CA LEU A 425 1.02 -9.53 9.38
C LEU A 425 -0.33 -8.91 8.99
N LYS A 426 -0.43 -7.59 9.01
CA LYS A 426 -1.59 -6.81 8.59
C LYS A 426 -1.18 -6.04 7.36
N ASP A 427 -1.65 -6.49 6.23
CA ASP A 427 -1.08 -6.05 4.99
C ASP A 427 -2.13 -5.48 4.05
N THR A 428 -1.74 -5.21 2.87
CA THR A 428 -2.41 -4.42 1.86
C THR A 428 -2.17 -5.12 0.53
N THR A 429 -2.96 -4.83 -0.48
CA THR A 429 -2.63 -5.15 -1.87
C THR A 429 -2.64 -3.88 -2.71
N HIS A 430 -2.28 -3.99 -3.98
CA HIS A 430 -2.29 -2.86 -4.89
C HIS A 430 -2.71 -3.29 -6.29
N ILE A 431 -3.35 -2.39 -7.03
CA ILE A 431 -3.85 -2.59 -8.39
C ILE A 431 -3.50 -1.37 -9.24
N ALA A 432 -2.71 -1.57 -10.29
CA ALA A 432 -2.36 -0.56 -11.29
C ALA A 432 -2.82 -0.99 -12.67
N ILE A 433 -3.54 -0.11 -13.39
CA ILE A 433 -4.07 -0.38 -14.73
C ILE A 433 -3.93 0.85 -15.62
N ILE A 434 -3.46 0.64 -16.86
CA ILE A 434 -3.54 1.63 -17.95
C ILE A 434 -4.15 0.93 -19.17
N ASP A 435 -5.28 1.42 -19.68
CA ASP A 435 -5.95 0.84 -20.86
C ASP A 435 -5.40 1.36 -22.20
N ALA A 436 -6.07 0.95 -23.29
CA ALA A 436 -5.68 1.31 -24.66
C ALA A 436 -5.78 2.81 -24.93
N GLU A 437 -6.74 3.49 -24.33
CA GLU A 437 -6.99 4.92 -24.50
C GLU A 437 -6.04 5.77 -23.65
N GLY A 438 -5.42 5.19 -22.61
CA GLY A 438 -4.58 5.91 -21.65
C GLY A 438 -5.33 6.34 -20.38
N ASN A 439 -6.53 5.80 -20.11
CA ASN A 439 -7.14 5.93 -18.81
C ASN A 439 -6.30 5.19 -17.76
N ILE A 440 -6.16 5.77 -16.57
CA ILE A 440 -5.43 5.16 -15.46
C ILE A 440 -6.38 4.90 -14.30
N PHE A 441 -6.29 3.68 -13.76
CA PHE A 441 -6.86 3.31 -12.48
C PHE A 441 -5.73 2.82 -11.57
N ASP A 442 -5.63 3.38 -10.37
CA ASP A 442 -4.63 3.01 -9.38
C ASP A 442 -5.27 2.92 -8.01
N SER A 443 -5.14 1.78 -7.33
CA SER A 443 -5.82 1.55 -6.05
C SER A 443 -4.99 0.76 -5.06
N THR A 444 -5.09 1.16 -3.80
CA THR A 444 -4.48 0.47 -2.67
C THR A 444 -5.58 0.04 -1.69
N PRO A 445 -6.20 -1.15 -1.89
CA PRO A 445 -7.19 -1.69 -0.96
C PRO A 445 -6.54 -2.43 0.21
N SER A 446 -7.22 -2.43 1.38
CA SER A 446 -6.74 -3.05 2.62
C SER A 446 -7.89 -3.26 3.62
N GLY A 447 -7.59 -3.80 4.82
CA GLY A 447 -8.59 -4.00 5.87
C GLY A 447 -9.55 -5.16 5.64
N GLY A 448 -10.35 -5.51 6.66
CA GLY A 448 -11.25 -6.66 6.55
C GLY A 448 -10.52 -8.00 6.38
N TRP A 449 -9.28 -8.08 6.84
CA TRP A 449 -8.38 -9.22 6.66
C TRP A 449 -8.50 -10.27 7.76
N ILE A 450 -8.06 -11.49 7.48
CA ILE A 450 -8.09 -12.66 8.40
C ILE A 450 -7.52 -12.32 9.78
N GLY A 451 -6.43 -11.56 9.85
CA GLY A 451 -5.68 -11.27 11.08
C GLY A 451 -6.34 -10.30 12.06
N GLY A 452 -7.60 -9.95 11.88
CA GLY A 452 -8.27 -9.01 12.82
C GLY A 452 -9.76 -8.84 12.59
N ALA A 453 -10.24 -9.15 11.39
CA ALA A 453 -11.64 -8.95 11.04
C ALA A 453 -12.55 -10.01 11.65
N VAL A 454 -13.66 -9.59 12.23
CA VAL A 454 -14.76 -10.45 12.60
C VAL A 454 -15.72 -10.57 11.42
N ILE A 455 -16.06 -11.78 11.02
CA ILE A 455 -17.08 -12.04 9.99
C ILE A 455 -18.45 -11.77 10.59
N LEU A 456 -19.20 -10.86 9.97
CA LEU A 456 -20.50 -10.41 10.50
C LEU A 456 -21.62 -11.38 10.08
N GLY A 457 -21.72 -12.48 10.79
CA GLY A 457 -22.78 -13.48 10.64
C GLY A 457 -22.82 -14.11 9.24
N ASP A 458 -24.03 -14.18 8.67
CA ASP A 458 -24.28 -14.78 7.35
C ASP A 458 -24.01 -13.83 6.16
N THR A 459 -23.47 -12.64 6.42
CA THR A 459 -23.10 -11.70 5.33
C THR A 459 -21.81 -12.09 4.63
N GLY A 460 -20.91 -12.83 5.30
CA GLY A 460 -19.56 -13.13 4.81
C GLY A 460 -18.65 -11.90 4.72
N ILE A 461 -19.04 -10.79 5.32
CA ILE A 461 -18.26 -9.54 5.35
C ILE A 461 -17.39 -9.55 6.61
N GLY A 462 -16.06 -9.53 6.42
CA GLY A 462 -15.09 -9.30 7.49
C GLY A 462 -14.96 -7.80 7.77
N MET A 463 -15.26 -7.40 9.02
CA MET A 463 -15.28 -5.98 9.39
C MET A 463 -13.88 -5.37 9.40
N SER A 464 -13.71 -4.20 8.78
CA SER A 464 -12.43 -3.48 8.84
C SER A 464 -12.07 -3.09 10.27
N VAL A 465 -10.83 -3.34 10.66
CA VAL A 465 -10.26 -2.94 11.96
C VAL A 465 -9.33 -1.73 11.84
N ARG A 466 -9.52 -0.92 10.81
CA ARG A 466 -8.64 0.22 10.51
C ARG A 466 -8.68 1.34 11.55
N GLY A 467 -9.63 1.33 12.48
CA GLY A 467 -9.64 2.20 13.64
C GLY A 467 -8.41 2.10 14.54
N GLU A 468 -7.63 1.01 14.43
CA GLU A 468 -6.33 0.87 15.09
C GLU A 468 -5.30 1.94 14.70
N GLN A 469 -5.58 2.73 13.66
CA GLN A 469 -4.73 3.86 13.25
C GLN A 469 -5.12 5.20 13.89
N PHE A 470 -6.18 5.24 14.69
CA PHE A 470 -6.50 6.42 15.51
C PHE A 470 -5.61 6.50 16.75
N TRP A 471 -5.42 7.72 17.23
CA TRP A 471 -4.87 7.99 18.55
C TRP A 471 -6.01 8.14 19.57
N LEU A 472 -5.91 7.47 20.72
CA LEU A 472 -6.75 7.72 21.90
C LEU A 472 -6.19 8.86 22.76
N ASP A 473 -5.51 9.81 22.14
CA ASP A 473 -4.92 11.00 22.74
C ASP A 473 -5.52 12.27 22.14
N LYS A 474 -6.22 13.05 22.97
CA LYS A 474 -6.94 14.28 22.55
C LYS A 474 -5.99 15.39 22.09
N THR A 475 -4.68 15.30 22.35
CA THR A 475 -3.71 16.27 21.89
C THR A 475 -3.29 16.04 20.41
N ARG A 476 -3.48 14.84 19.87
CA ARG A 476 -3.09 14.49 18.51
C ARG A 476 -4.09 15.02 17.48
N ALA A 477 -3.57 15.47 16.32
CA ALA A 477 -4.42 15.85 15.18
C ALA A 477 -5.21 14.63 14.66
N ALA A 478 -4.56 13.47 14.56
CA ALA A 478 -5.14 12.19 14.12
C ALA A 478 -5.89 11.42 15.22
N GLN A 479 -6.37 12.11 16.27
CA GLN A 479 -7.17 11.49 17.33
C GLN A 479 -8.49 10.92 16.83
N LEU A 480 -9.02 9.93 17.53
CA LEU A 480 -10.36 9.41 17.31
C LEU A 480 -11.44 10.50 17.56
N ARG A 481 -12.30 10.70 16.59
CA ARG A 481 -13.55 11.50 16.71
C ARG A 481 -14.70 10.73 16.08
N PRO A 482 -15.95 10.90 16.59
CA PRO A 482 -17.12 10.37 15.91
C PRO A 482 -17.17 10.76 14.44
N ARG A 483 -17.40 9.78 13.55
CA ARG A 483 -17.46 9.99 12.10
C ARG A 483 -16.15 10.45 11.44
N SER A 484 -15.02 10.52 12.17
CA SER A 484 -13.73 10.77 11.53
C SER A 484 -13.17 9.50 10.89
N ARG A 485 -12.36 9.69 9.85
CA ARG A 485 -11.53 8.66 9.22
C ARG A 485 -10.17 8.66 9.89
N PRO A 486 -9.59 7.49 10.21
CA PRO A 486 -8.23 7.45 10.73
C PRO A 486 -7.25 8.01 9.69
N ARG A 487 -6.10 8.50 10.14
CA ARG A 487 -4.97 8.74 9.23
C ARG A 487 -4.43 7.37 8.78
N TYR A 488 -4.51 7.08 7.51
CA TYR A 488 -4.26 5.75 6.98
C TYR A 488 -2.96 5.67 6.15
N THR A 489 -2.45 4.44 6.02
CA THR A 489 -1.21 4.15 5.29
C THR A 489 -1.40 3.94 3.79
N LEU A 490 -2.64 3.86 3.30
CA LEU A 490 -2.95 3.50 1.92
C LEU A 490 -2.68 4.66 0.96
N THR A 491 -1.98 4.39 -0.14
CA THR A 491 -1.42 5.46 -0.94
C THR A 491 -1.17 5.08 -2.41
N PRO A 492 -2.24 5.01 -3.22
CA PRO A 492 -2.10 4.88 -4.66
C PRO A 492 -1.37 6.09 -5.25
N SER A 493 -0.77 5.93 -6.44
CA SER A 493 -0.02 7.00 -7.10
C SER A 493 -0.23 7.02 -8.61
N ILE A 494 -0.62 8.16 -9.14
CA ILE A 494 -0.61 8.42 -10.59
C ILE A 494 0.46 9.47 -10.88
N VAL A 495 1.25 9.24 -11.92
CA VAL A 495 2.26 10.19 -12.39
C VAL A 495 1.94 10.60 -13.82
N LEU A 496 1.96 11.90 -14.05
CA LEU A 496 1.92 12.49 -15.39
C LEU A 496 3.30 13.04 -15.73
N LYS A 497 3.75 12.85 -16.96
CA LYS A 497 4.95 13.48 -17.50
C LYS A 497 4.54 14.55 -18.49
N ASP A 498 4.91 15.79 -18.23
CA ASP A 498 4.53 16.94 -19.08
C ASP A 498 3.00 17.03 -19.32
N GLY A 499 2.19 16.61 -18.33
CA GLY A 499 0.72 16.61 -18.38
C GLY A 499 0.09 15.40 -19.07
N GLU A 500 0.88 14.46 -19.59
CA GLU A 500 0.40 13.24 -20.24
C GLU A 500 0.52 12.02 -19.31
N PRO A 501 -0.35 11.00 -19.47
CA PRO A 501 -0.27 9.76 -18.70
C PRO A 501 1.11 9.12 -18.77
N PHE A 502 1.67 8.78 -17.62
CA PHE A 502 2.99 8.15 -17.58
C PHE A 502 3.03 6.87 -16.75
N LEU A 503 2.55 6.92 -15.47
CA LEU A 503 2.79 5.83 -14.53
C LEU A 503 1.64 5.67 -13.55
N ALA A 504 1.24 4.43 -13.30
CA ALA A 504 0.47 3.99 -12.14
C ALA A 504 1.39 3.13 -11.28
N ILE A 505 1.53 3.45 -9.99
CA ILE A 505 2.48 2.78 -9.09
C ILE A 505 2.01 2.77 -7.65
N GLY A 506 2.13 1.62 -7.01
CA GLY A 506 1.92 1.47 -5.57
C GLY A 506 2.43 0.16 -5.03
N THR A 507 2.22 -0.07 -3.75
CA THR A 507 2.70 -1.25 -3.04
C THR A 507 1.90 -1.47 -1.77
N PRO A 508 1.75 -2.69 -1.28
CA PRO A 508 1.44 -2.97 0.13
C PRO A 508 2.62 -2.64 1.06
N GLY A 509 2.40 -2.74 2.38
CA GLY A 509 3.47 -2.70 3.37
C GLY A 509 3.33 -1.66 4.48
N GLY A 510 2.11 -1.20 4.79
CA GLY A 510 1.89 -0.25 5.90
C GLY A 510 2.72 1.02 5.75
N ASP A 511 3.48 1.39 6.77
CA ASP A 511 4.36 2.58 6.76
C ASP A 511 5.54 2.48 5.77
N ASN A 512 5.79 1.29 5.19
CA ASN A 512 6.81 1.12 4.15
C ASN A 512 6.34 1.54 2.75
N GLN A 513 5.05 1.77 2.53
CA GLN A 513 4.51 2.03 1.19
C GLN A 513 5.20 3.21 0.51
N GLU A 514 5.30 4.37 1.17
CA GLU A 514 5.93 5.56 0.61
C GLU A 514 7.42 5.35 0.33
N GLN A 515 8.11 4.60 1.17
CA GLN A 515 9.54 4.32 1.02
C GLN A 515 9.83 3.44 -0.19
N THR A 516 9.01 2.41 -0.40
CA THR A 516 9.11 1.52 -1.57
C THR A 516 8.72 2.25 -2.86
N ILE A 517 7.63 3.03 -2.83
CA ILE A 517 7.19 3.81 -4.00
C ILE A 517 8.25 4.85 -4.37
N LEU A 518 8.80 5.57 -3.38
CA LEU A 518 9.84 6.58 -3.59
C LEU A 518 11.06 5.99 -4.29
N GLN A 519 11.64 4.90 -3.74
CA GLN A 519 12.82 4.27 -4.31
C GLN A 519 12.54 3.70 -5.71
N THR A 520 11.39 3.03 -5.91
CA THR A 520 11.01 2.50 -7.22
C THR A 520 10.77 3.62 -8.24
N PHE A 521 10.12 4.72 -7.84
CA PHE A 521 9.91 5.88 -8.70
C PHE A 521 11.25 6.52 -9.09
N LEU A 522 12.16 6.75 -8.15
CA LEU A 522 13.49 7.29 -8.43
C LEU A 522 14.30 6.36 -9.34
N ASN A 523 14.22 5.05 -9.15
CA ASN A 523 14.82 4.07 -10.05
C ASN A 523 14.31 4.25 -11.49
N ILE A 524 12.99 4.45 -11.65
CA ILE A 524 12.37 4.62 -12.97
C ILE A 524 12.81 5.94 -13.64
N VAL A 525 12.83 7.05 -12.90
CA VAL A 525 13.00 8.37 -13.53
C VAL A 525 14.44 8.87 -13.54
N GLU A 526 15.24 8.57 -12.50
CA GLU A 526 16.64 9.02 -12.40
C GLU A 526 17.62 8.08 -13.10
N PHE A 527 17.31 6.78 -13.15
CA PHE A 527 18.20 5.75 -13.68
C PHE A 527 17.58 4.97 -14.84
N HIS A 528 16.77 5.65 -15.66
CA HIS A 528 16.02 5.04 -16.77
C HIS A 528 16.90 4.26 -17.76
N ALA A 529 18.09 4.74 -18.06
CA ALA A 529 19.01 4.10 -19.01
C ALA A 529 19.51 2.71 -18.56
N ASP A 530 19.46 2.44 -17.25
CA ASP A 530 20.01 1.23 -16.65
C ASP A 530 19.05 0.03 -16.72
N TRP A 531 17.73 0.27 -16.91
CA TRP A 531 16.71 -0.77 -16.88
C TRP A 531 15.82 -0.86 -18.12
N TYR A 532 15.67 0.22 -18.90
CA TYR A 532 14.73 0.24 -20.03
C TYR A 532 15.14 -0.73 -21.14
N PRO A 533 14.24 -1.58 -21.69
CA PRO A 533 12.78 -1.56 -21.47
C PRO A 533 12.28 -2.56 -20.41
N ASN A 534 13.12 -3.13 -19.57
CA ASN A 534 12.72 -4.14 -18.59
C ASN A 534 12.35 -3.53 -17.23
N LEU A 535 11.09 -3.15 -17.05
CA LEU A 535 10.58 -2.51 -15.83
C LEU A 535 10.81 -3.35 -14.56
N HIS A 536 10.93 -4.69 -14.67
CA HIS A 536 11.26 -5.53 -13.54
C HIS A 536 12.61 -5.18 -12.91
N GLU A 537 13.60 -4.79 -13.68
CA GLU A 537 14.93 -4.41 -13.16
C GLU A 537 14.82 -3.23 -12.20
N ALA A 538 14.09 -2.16 -12.57
CA ALA A 538 13.86 -1.01 -11.68
C ALA A 538 13.10 -1.37 -10.39
N ILE A 539 12.22 -2.38 -10.44
CA ILE A 539 11.43 -2.84 -9.31
C ILE A 539 12.26 -3.74 -8.37
N GLU A 540 13.16 -4.56 -8.93
CA GLU A 540 13.90 -5.60 -8.20
C GLU A 540 15.16 -5.08 -7.49
N TRP A 541 15.61 -3.88 -7.79
CA TRP A 541 16.78 -3.31 -7.14
C TRP A 541 16.68 -3.31 -5.62
N PRO A 542 17.82 -3.50 -4.89
CA PRO A 542 17.84 -3.52 -3.43
C PRO A 542 17.30 -2.24 -2.84
N ARG A 543 16.63 -2.38 -1.68
CA ARG A 543 15.99 -1.28 -0.96
C ARG A 543 16.52 -1.11 0.45
N VAL A 544 16.27 0.08 1.00
CA VAL A 544 16.37 0.38 2.42
C VAL A 544 15.00 0.80 2.95
N GLN A 545 14.81 0.66 4.27
CA GLN A 545 13.61 1.08 4.97
C GLN A 545 13.99 1.73 6.30
N THR A 546 13.69 3.00 6.49
CA THR A 546 13.80 3.59 7.82
C THR A 546 12.60 3.23 8.68
N LEU A 547 12.83 3.06 9.99
CA LEU A 547 11.80 2.86 11.01
C LEU A 547 11.70 4.08 11.93
N HIS A 548 12.34 5.18 11.58
CA HIS A 548 12.43 6.41 12.36
C HIS A 548 11.15 7.24 12.31
N PHE A 549 10.06 6.69 12.87
CA PHE A 549 8.73 7.29 12.96
C PHE A 549 7.88 6.57 14.02
N TYR A 550 6.71 7.14 14.38
CA TYR A 550 5.64 6.39 15.05
C TYR A 550 4.92 5.51 14.05
N GLN A 551 4.82 4.20 14.34
CA GLN A 551 4.00 3.29 13.53
C GLN A 551 2.56 3.78 13.45
N SER A 552 1.95 3.63 12.27
CA SER A 552 0.56 4.03 12.06
C SER A 552 -0.45 3.17 12.82
N PHE A 553 -0.06 1.97 13.23
CA PHE A 553 -0.92 0.99 13.88
C PHE A 553 -0.73 1.02 15.39
N TRP A 554 -1.83 0.81 16.14
CA TRP A 554 -1.78 0.68 17.59
C TRP A 554 -0.77 -0.41 18.02
N PRO A 555 0.04 -0.20 19.06
CA PRO A 555 0.08 0.94 20.00
C PRO A 555 0.97 2.11 19.55
N HIS A 556 1.30 2.24 18.28
CA HIS A 556 2.13 3.30 17.71
C HIS A 556 3.60 3.24 18.18
N ASP A 557 4.16 2.03 18.22
CA ASP A 557 5.56 1.81 18.57
C ASP A 557 6.52 2.60 17.66
N THR A 558 7.73 2.81 18.14
CA THR A 558 8.75 3.57 17.42
C THR A 558 9.98 2.70 17.15
N GLY A 559 10.66 2.94 16.02
CA GLY A 559 11.94 2.32 15.67
C GLY A 559 12.96 3.38 15.33
N PHE A 560 13.09 4.37 16.22
CA PHE A 560 13.95 5.50 15.97
C PHE A 560 15.40 5.08 15.68
N ASN A 561 16.01 5.76 14.71
CA ASN A 561 17.34 5.51 14.20
C ASN A 561 17.57 4.16 13.49
N GLN A 562 16.63 3.23 13.56
CA GLN A 562 16.73 1.92 12.93
C GLN A 562 16.47 2.00 11.42
N VAL A 563 17.24 1.23 10.65
CA VAL A 563 17.12 1.11 9.20
C VAL A 563 17.29 -0.35 8.80
N ASN A 564 16.32 -0.89 8.08
CA ASN A 564 16.45 -2.17 7.40
C ASN A 564 17.13 -1.97 6.04
N ALA A 565 18.06 -2.86 5.68
CA ALA A 565 18.74 -2.86 4.39
C ALA A 565 18.78 -4.27 3.80
N GLU A 566 18.48 -4.43 2.52
CA GLU A 566 18.60 -5.75 1.87
C GLU A 566 20.07 -6.13 1.68
N SER A 567 20.41 -7.39 1.96
CA SER A 567 21.79 -7.94 1.92
C SER A 567 22.41 -7.95 0.53
N THR A 568 21.63 -7.70 -0.52
CA THR A 568 22.11 -7.51 -1.90
C THR A 568 22.74 -6.15 -2.13
N LEU A 569 22.59 -5.18 -1.22
CA LEU A 569 23.39 -3.97 -1.21
C LEU A 569 24.88 -4.30 -0.95
N PRO A 570 25.83 -3.62 -1.63
CA PRO A 570 27.24 -3.85 -1.38
C PRO A 570 27.60 -3.61 0.10
N SER A 571 28.32 -4.54 0.72
CA SER A 571 28.69 -4.45 2.15
C SER A 571 29.46 -3.18 2.51
N GLN A 572 30.17 -2.58 1.56
CA GLN A 572 30.85 -1.29 1.74
C GLN A 572 29.87 -0.13 1.88
N VAL A 573 28.71 -0.21 1.21
CA VAL A 573 27.61 0.79 1.32
C VAL A 573 26.98 0.69 2.72
N ILE A 574 26.63 -0.53 3.14
CA ILE A 574 26.08 -0.78 4.48
C ILE A 574 27.02 -0.21 5.56
N ARG A 575 28.30 -0.58 5.54
CA ARG A 575 29.28 -0.04 6.50
C ARG A 575 29.48 1.47 6.41
N ALA A 576 29.24 2.09 5.27
CA ALA A 576 29.32 3.54 5.13
C ALA A 576 28.11 4.23 5.77
N LEU A 577 26.93 3.65 5.70
CA LEU A 577 25.73 4.12 6.40
C LEU A 577 25.85 3.94 7.93
N GLU A 578 26.37 2.79 8.39
CA GLU A 578 26.66 2.55 9.82
C GLU A 578 27.65 3.58 10.39
N ARG A 579 28.71 3.93 9.66
CA ARG A 579 29.68 4.96 10.07
C ARG A 579 29.07 6.35 10.19
N ARG A 580 27.95 6.63 9.48
CA ARG A 580 27.18 7.86 9.64
C ARG A 580 26.24 7.82 10.83
N GLY A 581 26.12 6.68 11.49
CA GLY A 581 25.30 6.51 12.69
C GLY A 581 23.92 5.91 12.45
N HIS A 582 23.60 5.41 11.23
CA HIS A 582 22.40 4.60 11.05
C HIS A 582 22.57 3.23 11.72
N GLU A 583 21.54 2.77 12.43
CA GLU A 583 21.49 1.44 13.04
C GLU A 583 20.90 0.47 12.01
N ILE A 584 21.79 -0.27 11.31
CA ILE A 584 21.40 -1.09 10.17
C ILE A 584 21.09 -2.53 10.59
N THR A 585 19.87 -2.99 10.32
CA THR A 585 19.53 -4.42 10.30
C THR A 585 19.56 -4.93 8.86
N THR A 586 20.45 -5.88 8.58
CA THR A 586 20.56 -6.47 7.25
C THR A 586 19.56 -7.62 7.09
N LEU A 587 18.65 -7.48 6.13
CA LEU A 587 17.65 -8.49 5.79
C LEU A 587 18.14 -9.35 4.60
N GLN A 588 17.57 -10.55 4.45
CA GLN A 588 17.80 -11.41 3.28
C GLN A 588 17.46 -10.68 1.97
N PRO A 589 17.91 -11.18 0.80
CA PRO A 589 17.49 -10.66 -0.49
C PRO A 589 15.97 -10.62 -0.59
N PHE A 590 15.42 -9.51 -1.08
CA PHE A 590 13.97 -9.26 -1.13
C PHE A 590 13.28 -9.32 0.23
N GLY A 591 14.01 -9.05 1.33
CA GLY A 591 13.49 -9.14 2.70
C GLY A 591 12.70 -7.93 3.16
N ILE A 592 12.82 -6.77 2.48
CA ILE A 592 12.00 -5.60 2.79
C ILE A 592 10.58 -5.81 2.26
N SER A 593 9.61 -5.73 3.18
CA SER A 593 8.19 -5.89 2.88
C SER A 593 7.71 -4.93 1.78
N GLY A 594 6.81 -5.40 0.94
CA GLY A 594 6.22 -4.64 -0.15
C GLY A 594 6.07 -5.51 -1.40
N CYS A 595 5.29 -5.04 -2.33
CA CYS A 595 5.11 -5.65 -3.65
C CYS A 595 4.78 -4.54 -4.64
N ALA A 596 5.80 -3.86 -5.14
CA ALA A 596 5.58 -2.80 -6.11
C ALA A 596 4.88 -3.37 -7.35
N THR A 597 3.70 -2.87 -7.64
CA THR A 597 2.95 -3.13 -8.86
C THR A 597 2.93 -1.85 -9.69
N VAL A 598 3.35 -1.96 -10.92
CA VAL A 598 3.65 -0.82 -11.76
C VAL A 598 3.12 -1.05 -13.17
N VAL A 599 2.44 -0.04 -13.73
CA VAL A 599 2.14 0.03 -15.16
C VAL A 599 2.59 1.38 -15.68
N MET A 600 3.40 1.38 -16.74
CA MET A 600 3.96 2.57 -17.35
C MET A 600 3.55 2.69 -18.81
N LEU A 601 3.18 3.90 -19.25
CA LEU A 601 3.01 4.23 -20.65
C LEU A 601 4.33 4.82 -21.18
N ALA A 602 5.01 4.08 -22.04
CA ALA A 602 6.23 4.55 -22.69
C ALA A 602 5.88 5.57 -23.79
N SER A 603 6.25 6.83 -23.60
CA SER A 603 5.86 7.93 -24.47
C SER A 603 6.47 7.87 -25.87
N ASP A 604 7.62 7.20 -26.03
CA ASP A 604 8.36 7.04 -27.28
C ASP A 604 7.75 5.98 -28.21
N THR A 605 7.19 4.90 -27.63
CA THR A 605 6.63 3.76 -28.38
C THR A 605 5.12 3.65 -28.28
N GLY A 606 4.50 4.27 -27.27
CA GLY A 606 3.10 4.06 -26.92
C GLY A 606 2.79 2.70 -26.29
N ASN A 607 3.83 1.94 -25.93
CA ASN A 607 3.67 0.64 -25.27
C ASN A 607 3.33 0.81 -23.79
N ARG A 608 2.52 -0.12 -23.25
CA ARG A 608 2.32 -0.30 -21.82
C ARG A 608 3.36 -1.31 -21.33
N LEU A 609 4.21 -0.88 -20.42
CA LEU A 609 5.12 -1.77 -19.70
C LEU A 609 4.46 -2.08 -18.35
N ALA A 610 4.42 -3.36 -18.00
CA ALA A 610 3.88 -3.78 -16.71
C ALA A 610 4.96 -4.53 -15.91
N GLY A 611 4.99 -4.30 -14.60
CA GLY A 611 5.95 -4.96 -13.71
C GLY A 611 5.30 -5.29 -12.37
N ALA A 612 5.72 -6.42 -11.79
CA ALA A 612 5.30 -6.86 -10.48
C ALA A 612 6.51 -7.34 -9.68
N ASP A 613 6.58 -6.94 -8.42
CA ASP A 613 7.68 -7.24 -7.51
C ASP A 613 7.71 -8.74 -7.13
N PRO A 614 8.87 -9.42 -7.19
CA PRO A 614 8.97 -10.82 -6.80
C PRO A 614 8.97 -11.04 -5.28
N ARG A 615 8.97 -9.97 -4.48
CA ARG A 615 8.94 -10.08 -3.00
C ARG A 615 7.66 -10.71 -2.47
N ARG A 616 6.60 -10.79 -3.31
CA ARG A 616 5.30 -11.43 -3.02
C ARG A 616 4.67 -12.03 -4.28
N ASP A 617 3.42 -12.48 -4.17
CA ASP A 617 2.66 -13.17 -5.23
C ASP A 617 2.07 -12.21 -6.28
N CYS A 618 2.59 -11.00 -6.41
CA CYS A 618 2.11 -10.02 -7.38
C CYS A 618 2.34 -10.48 -8.82
N TYR A 619 1.45 -10.11 -9.70
CA TYR A 619 1.47 -10.53 -11.10
C TYR A 619 1.16 -9.36 -12.05
N ALA A 620 1.79 -9.37 -13.22
CA ALA A 620 1.60 -8.35 -14.23
C ALA A 620 1.33 -8.97 -15.62
N ILE A 621 0.51 -8.30 -16.41
CA ILE A 621 0.17 -8.65 -17.79
C ILE A 621 0.10 -7.37 -18.63
N ALA A 622 0.58 -7.42 -19.88
CA ALA A 622 0.31 -6.41 -20.90
C ALA A 622 0.04 -7.09 -22.24
N TYR A 623 -0.75 -6.47 -23.16
CA TYR A 623 -1.18 -7.07 -24.41
C TYR A 623 -1.33 -6.03 -25.55
#